data_363856951f84a60e9889eebf4f8e455e
#
_entry.id   363856951f84a60e9889eebf4f8e455e
#
_cell.length_a   1.000
_cell.length_b   1.000
_cell.length_c   1.000
_cell.angle_alpha   90.00
_cell.angle_beta   90.00
_cell.angle_gamma   90.00
#
_symmetry.space_group_name_H-M   'P 1'
#
loop_
_entity.id
_entity.type
_entity.pdbx_description
1 polymer ?
#
loop_
_entity_poly.entity_id
_entity_poly.type
_entity_poly.pdbx_seq_one_letter_code
_entity_poly.pdbx_strand_id
1 'polypeptide(L)'
;MKIHEYQGKEILKRFGVTVPRGMMALTHEEAEAAAKGLFDSGATGVVVKAQIHAGGRGKGGGVKIAKSVAEASEIAGRMLGMKLVTHQTGPEGRIVRRLLVEETLPIEKELYLGILVDRGEGKPVFMASAAGGMEIEQVAAERPEAILKQYIDPGMGLEPFQARKIAFALGLSGAQVNPAVKFLTSLYRAFLETDASLVEINPFITTTDGRIFALDAKMNFDDNALFRHPDIRDLRDITEEDPLEVEASKHSLNYIKLDGNVGCMVNGAGLAMSTMDIIKCAGGMPANFLDVGGGASAEQVANAFEILLSDKNVRAVLINIFGGILRVDTLATGVVEAAKKTHIQLPIVLRLEGTNVEEGKKILKESGLNFTIAETMKDAADKVVAAARS
;
A
#
# COMPACT_ATOMS: atom_id res chain seq x y z
N MET A 1 -0.51 2.79 5.79
CA MET A 1 -0.61 3.99 4.91
C MET A 1 0.66 4.10 4.07
N LYS A 2 0.55 4.43 2.77
CA LYS A 2 1.67 4.72 1.85
C LYS A 2 1.80 6.22 1.66
N ILE A 3 3.02 6.70 1.35
CA ILE A 3 3.28 8.10 1.01
C ILE A 3 4.13 8.19 -0.26
N HIS A 4 4.20 9.38 -0.85
CA HIS A 4 5.06 9.62 -2.02
C HIS A 4 6.55 9.63 -1.66
N GLU A 5 7.41 9.38 -2.65
CA GLU A 5 8.86 9.39 -2.51
C GLU A 5 9.39 10.69 -1.89
N TYR A 6 8.93 11.86 -2.39
CA TYR A 6 9.38 13.16 -1.86
C TYR A 6 9.03 13.33 -0.37
N GLN A 7 7.85 12.87 0.06
CA GLN A 7 7.44 12.93 1.46
C GLN A 7 8.30 11.99 2.34
N GLY A 8 8.55 10.78 1.85
CA GLY A 8 9.45 9.84 2.52
C GLY A 8 10.86 10.41 2.69
N LYS A 9 11.40 11.03 1.65
CA LYS A 9 12.71 11.68 1.70
C LYS A 9 12.76 12.85 2.70
N GLU A 10 11.70 13.65 2.79
CA GLU A 10 11.63 14.73 3.78
C GLU A 10 11.61 14.18 5.22
N ILE A 11 10.89 13.08 5.46
CA ILE A 11 10.92 12.40 6.76
C ILE A 11 12.33 11.88 7.03
N LEU A 12 12.92 11.12 6.12
CA LEU A 12 14.27 10.56 6.26
C LEU A 12 15.33 11.63 6.54
N LYS A 13 15.23 12.78 5.87
CA LYS A 13 16.12 13.93 6.07
C LYS A 13 16.04 14.50 7.49
N ARG A 14 14.83 14.55 8.10
CA ARG A 14 14.66 14.99 9.50
C ARG A 14 15.42 14.11 10.47
N PHE A 15 15.59 12.81 10.16
CA PHE A 15 16.37 11.85 10.94
C PHE A 15 17.85 11.84 10.62
N GLY A 16 18.30 12.62 9.65
CA GLY A 16 19.71 12.72 9.25
C GLY A 16 20.14 11.69 8.20
N VAL A 17 19.19 11.05 7.52
CA VAL A 17 19.47 10.23 6.33
C VAL A 17 19.78 11.14 5.16
N THR A 18 20.89 10.88 4.47
CA THR A 18 21.31 11.68 3.31
C THR A 18 20.46 11.36 2.09
N VAL A 19 19.82 12.39 1.54
CA VAL A 19 19.00 12.33 0.33
C VAL A 19 19.48 13.39 -0.69
N PRO A 20 19.25 13.23 -2.00
CA PRO A 20 19.54 14.27 -2.99
C PRO A 20 18.77 15.57 -2.69
N ARG A 21 19.31 16.70 -3.10
CA ARG A 21 18.56 17.96 -3.07
C ARG A 21 17.45 17.91 -4.11
N GLY A 22 16.24 18.28 -3.73
CA GLY A 22 15.11 18.25 -4.64
C GLY A 22 13.92 19.00 -4.10
N MET A 23 12.96 19.27 -4.97
CA MET A 23 11.70 19.94 -4.66
C MET A 23 10.55 19.27 -5.41
N MET A 24 9.39 19.18 -4.75
CA MET A 24 8.14 18.74 -5.35
C MET A 24 7.57 19.87 -6.22
N ALA A 25 6.91 19.52 -7.33
CA ALA A 25 6.26 20.42 -8.24
C ALA A 25 4.88 19.88 -8.66
N LEU A 26 3.87 20.74 -8.65
CA LEU A 26 2.50 20.47 -9.10
C LEU A 26 2.23 21.01 -10.51
N THR A 27 3.04 21.97 -10.95
CA THR A 27 2.96 22.57 -12.29
C THR A 27 4.32 22.55 -12.99
N HIS A 28 4.34 22.81 -14.29
CA HIS A 28 5.60 22.85 -15.01
C HIS A 28 6.44 24.08 -14.67
N GLU A 29 5.79 25.19 -14.28
CA GLU A 29 6.46 26.39 -13.80
C GLU A 29 7.16 26.14 -12.46
N GLU A 30 6.53 25.40 -11.56
CA GLU A 30 7.16 24.99 -10.29
C GLU A 30 8.34 24.05 -10.54
N ALA A 31 8.22 23.13 -11.50
CA ALA A 31 9.32 22.25 -11.88
C ALA A 31 10.49 23.03 -12.51
N GLU A 32 10.20 24.03 -13.33
CA GLU A 32 11.19 24.95 -13.90
C GLU A 32 11.92 25.72 -12.82
N ALA A 33 11.18 26.30 -11.86
CA ALA A 33 11.75 27.02 -10.74
C ALA A 33 12.64 26.12 -9.87
N ALA A 34 12.18 24.89 -9.60
CA ALA A 34 12.96 23.89 -8.85
C ALA A 34 14.26 23.54 -9.59
N ALA A 35 14.18 23.25 -10.90
CA ALA A 35 15.35 22.97 -11.73
C ALA A 35 16.33 24.15 -11.74
N LYS A 36 15.84 25.38 -11.92
CA LYS A 36 16.67 26.59 -11.87
C LYS A 36 17.41 26.71 -10.54
N GLY A 37 16.72 26.55 -9.42
CA GLY A 37 17.35 26.60 -8.09
C GLY A 37 18.44 25.56 -7.89
N LEU A 38 18.25 24.35 -8.43
CA LEU A 38 19.26 23.28 -8.40
C LEU A 38 20.48 23.61 -9.27
N PHE A 39 20.28 24.08 -10.52
CA PHE A 39 21.40 24.52 -11.40
C PHE A 39 22.14 25.71 -10.80
N ASP A 40 21.46 26.70 -10.28
CA ASP A 40 22.07 27.88 -9.62
C ASP A 40 22.89 27.48 -8.38
N SER A 41 22.54 26.37 -7.73
CA SER A 41 23.30 25.80 -6.60
C SER A 41 24.36 24.76 -7.01
N GLY A 42 24.69 24.66 -8.31
CA GLY A 42 25.80 23.87 -8.84
C GLY A 42 25.46 22.43 -9.27
N ALA A 43 24.20 22.09 -9.44
CA ALA A 43 23.83 20.81 -10.03
C ALA A 43 24.26 20.74 -11.51
N THR A 44 24.82 19.61 -11.94
CA THR A 44 25.24 19.38 -13.34
C THR A 44 24.10 18.89 -14.23
N GLY A 45 22.99 18.49 -13.64
CA GLY A 45 21.77 18.06 -14.26
C GLY A 45 20.69 17.84 -13.21
N VAL A 46 19.46 17.68 -13.64
CA VAL A 46 18.33 17.34 -12.77
C VAL A 46 17.60 16.13 -13.28
N VAL A 47 16.92 15.43 -12.38
CA VAL A 47 16.03 14.28 -12.67
C VAL A 47 14.62 14.72 -12.34
N VAL A 48 13.72 14.58 -13.30
CA VAL A 48 12.27 14.78 -13.11
C VAL A 48 11.61 13.42 -12.92
N LYS A 49 10.99 13.21 -11.76
CA LYS A 49 10.41 11.93 -11.34
C LYS A 49 8.90 12.06 -11.08
N ALA A 50 8.10 11.29 -11.80
CA ALA A 50 6.67 11.15 -11.51
C ALA A 50 6.45 10.62 -10.09
N GLN A 51 5.53 11.21 -9.37
CA GLN A 51 5.17 10.81 -8.01
C GLN A 51 3.83 10.07 -8.04
N ILE A 52 3.90 8.73 -7.98
CA ILE A 52 2.77 7.81 -7.84
C ILE A 52 3.13 6.73 -6.81
N HIS A 53 2.14 6.10 -6.19
CA HIS A 53 2.34 5.02 -5.22
C HIS A 53 2.64 3.66 -5.89
N ALA A 54 3.51 3.66 -6.90
CA ALA A 54 3.92 2.46 -7.61
C ALA A 54 5.41 2.48 -7.96
N GLY A 55 6.02 1.30 -7.92
CA GLY A 55 7.38 1.07 -8.41
C GLY A 55 7.45 0.94 -9.93
N GLY A 56 8.69 0.80 -10.46
CA GLY A 56 8.91 0.61 -11.91
C GLY A 56 8.73 1.87 -12.75
N ARG A 57 8.65 3.04 -12.13
CA ARG A 57 8.42 4.34 -12.80
C ARG A 57 9.44 4.62 -13.90
N GLY A 58 10.70 4.26 -13.69
CA GLY A 58 11.77 4.45 -14.69
C GLY A 58 11.48 3.71 -15.98
N LYS A 59 11.11 2.42 -15.90
CA LYS A 59 10.74 1.58 -17.05
C LYS A 59 9.48 2.10 -17.77
N GLY A 60 8.54 2.67 -17.00
CA GLY A 60 7.31 3.28 -17.54
C GLY A 60 7.49 4.68 -18.14
N GLY A 61 8.70 5.23 -18.13
CA GLY A 61 8.97 6.59 -18.63
C GLY A 61 8.70 7.72 -17.63
N GLY A 62 8.41 7.39 -16.36
CA GLY A 62 8.14 8.34 -15.27
C GLY A 62 9.40 8.91 -14.59
N VAL A 63 10.61 8.67 -15.13
CA VAL A 63 11.87 9.24 -14.65
C VAL A 63 12.68 9.69 -15.86
N LYS A 64 13.04 10.97 -15.91
CA LYS A 64 13.79 11.57 -17.02
C LYS A 64 14.85 12.53 -16.49
N ILE A 65 16.02 12.51 -17.13
CA ILE A 65 17.12 13.44 -16.84
C ILE A 65 16.98 14.65 -17.75
N ALA A 66 17.21 15.83 -17.21
CA ALA A 66 17.30 17.10 -17.94
C ALA A 66 18.67 17.75 -17.67
N LYS A 67 19.25 18.31 -18.72
CA LYS A 67 20.55 18.99 -18.69
C LYS A 67 20.44 20.53 -18.70
N SER A 68 19.22 21.03 -18.77
CA SER A 68 18.91 22.45 -18.71
C SER A 68 17.56 22.70 -18.05
N VAL A 69 17.32 23.95 -17.63
CA VAL A 69 16.04 24.37 -17.06
C VAL A 69 14.90 24.22 -18.06
N ALA A 70 15.15 24.60 -19.36
CA ALA A 70 14.16 24.48 -20.42
C ALA A 70 13.76 23.02 -20.68
N GLU A 71 14.74 22.11 -20.69
CA GLU A 71 14.48 20.67 -20.86
C GLU A 71 13.69 20.10 -19.68
N ALA A 72 13.98 20.55 -18.44
CA ALA A 72 13.23 20.13 -17.26
C ALA A 72 11.77 20.61 -17.33
N SER A 73 11.53 21.84 -17.75
CA SER A 73 10.19 22.41 -17.94
C SER A 73 9.41 21.64 -19.02
N GLU A 74 10.02 21.32 -20.16
CA GLU A 74 9.41 20.53 -21.23
C GLU A 74 9.06 19.12 -20.77
N ILE A 75 9.97 18.43 -20.06
CA ILE A 75 9.73 17.11 -19.49
C ILE A 75 8.57 17.16 -18.50
N ALA A 76 8.56 18.14 -17.61
CA ALA A 76 7.50 18.31 -16.61
C ALA A 76 6.13 18.52 -17.28
N GLY A 77 6.04 19.34 -18.32
CA GLY A 77 4.82 19.57 -19.09
C GLY A 77 4.27 18.31 -19.76
N ARG A 78 5.16 17.42 -20.21
CA ARG A 78 4.76 16.11 -20.79
C ARG A 78 4.38 15.06 -19.74
N MET A 79 5.01 15.11 -18.55
CA MET A 79 4.77 14.12 -17.50
C MET A 79 3.53 14.42 -16.67
N LEU A 80 3.25 15.70 -16.39
CA LEU A 80 2.04 16.08 -15.65
C LEU A 80 0.79 15.73 -16.47
N GLY A 81 -0.15 15.06 -15.83
CA GLY A 81 -1.39 14.60 -16.47
C GLY A 81 -1.24 13.31 -17.30
N MET A 82 -0.01 12.82 -17.56
CA MET A 82 0.14 11.55 -18.27
C MET A 82 -0.36 10.37 -17.47
N LYS A 83 -0.83 9.34 -18.17
CA LYS A 83 -1.16 8.03 -17.60
C LYS A 83 0.09 7.17 -17.56
N LEU A 84 0.62 6.97 -16.36
CA LEU A 84 1.83 6.16 -16.17
C LEU A 84 1.45 4.71 -15.89
N VAL A 85 1.85 3.81 -16.78
CA VAL A 85 1.65 2.36 -16.67
C VAL A 85 2.94 1.72 -16.22
N THR A 86 2.89 0.93 -15.15
CA THR A 86 3.98 0.11 -14.63
C THR A 86 3.46 -1.29 -14.33
N HIS A 87 4.35 -2.24 -14.05
CA HIS A 87 3.94 -3.58 -13.64
C HIS A 87 3.10 -3.59 -12.34
N GLN A 88 3.23 -2.56 -11.48
CA GLN A 88 2.48 -2.44 -10.23
C GLN A 88 1.15 -1.69 -10.38
N THR A 89 1.00 -0.83 -11.38
CA THR A 89 -0.26 -0.10 -11.62
C THR A 89 -1.24 -0.91 -12.47
N GLY A 90 -0.79 -2.00 -13.08
CA GLY A 90 -1.58 -2.71 -14.07
C GLY A 90 -1.85 -1.86 -15.33
N PRO A 91 -2.69 -2.37 -16.28
CA PRO A 91 -2.99 -1.68 -17.55
C PRO A 91 -3.78 -0.38 -17.36
N GLU A 92 -4.48 -0.25 -16.23
CA GLU A 92 -5.23 0.97 -15.89
C GLU A 92 -4.30 2.16 -15.64
N GLY A 93 -3.07 1.93 -15.18
CA GLY A 93 -2.09 2.97 -14.89
C GLY A 93 -2.53 3.95 -13.79
N ARG A 94 -1.70 4.97 -13.55
CA ARG A 94 -2.02 6.07 -12.63
C ARG A 94 -1.74 7.41 -13.30
N ILE A 95 -2.57 8.40 -13.02
CA ILE A 95 -2.38 9.76 -13.54
C ILE A 95 -1.32 10.46 -12.69
N VAL A 96 -0.29 10.97 -13.35
CA VAL A 96 0.78 11.73 -12.69
C VAL A 96 0.27 13.13 -12.35
N ARG A 97 0.08 13.41 -11.07
CA ARG A 97 -0.43 14.70 -10.56
C ARG A 97 0.65 15.59 -9.97
N ARG A 98 1.81 15.02 -9.69
CA ARG A 98 2.94 15.73 -9.07
C ARG A 98 4.26 15.12 -9.50
N LEU A 99 5.30 15.94 -9.45
CA LEU A 99 6.66 15.58 -9.82
C LEU A 99 7.60 15.86 -8.65
N LEU A 100 8.72 15.15 -8.64
CA LEU A 100 9.89 15.48 -7.83
C LEU A 100 11.03 15.86 -8.78
N VAL A 101 11.58 17.04 -8.63
CA VAL A 101 12.76 17.51 -9.38
C VAL A 101 13.96 17.44 -8.44
N GLU A 102 14.94 16.62 -8.76
CA GLU A 102 16.13 16.38 -7.94
C GLU A 102 17.43 16.61 -8.72
N GLU A 103 18.51 16.94 -8.01
CA GLU A 103 19.85 16.97 -8.61
C GLU A 103 20.29 15.58 -9.11
N THR A 104 21.03 15.53 -10.20
CA THR A 104 21.76 14.32 -10.59
C THR A 104 22.97 14.12 -9.71
N LEU A 105 23.29 12.86 -9.40
CA LEU A 105 24.47 12.49 -8.63
C LEU A 105 25.41 11.61 -9.46
N PRO A 106 26.74 11.72 -9.28
CA PRO A 106 27.72 10.88 -9.98
C PRO A 106 27.75 9.48 -9.34
N ILE A 107 26.81 8.62 -9.73
CA ILE A 107 26.60 7.28 -9.15
C ILE A 107 27.80 6.38 -9.49
N GLU A 108 28.38 5.72 -8.47
CA GLU A 108 29.39 4.67 -8.59
C GLU A 108 28.78 3.29 -8.49
N LYS A 109 27.92 3.05 -7.47
CA LYS A 109 27.24 1.77 -7.24
C LYS A 109 25.78 2.00 -6.88
N GLU A 110 24.94 1.12 -7.36
CA GLU A 110 23.53 1.01 -6.95
C GLU A 110 23.36 -0.24 -6.09
N LEU A 111 22.83 -0.08 -4.90
CA LEU A 111 22.69 -1.07 -3.87
C LEU A 111 21.22 -1.10 -3.41
N TYR A 112 20.81 -2.19 -2.77
CA TYR A 112 19.50 -2.30 -2.15
C TYR A 112 19.60 -2.25 -0.63
N LEU A 113 18.70 -1.53 0.01
CA LEU A 113 18.55 -1.48 1.45
C LEU A 113 17.08 -1.37 1.82
N GLY A 114 16.59 -2.27 2.66
CA GLY A 114 15.24 -2.23 3.21
C GLY A 114 15.23 -2.55 4.69
N ILE A 115 14.25 -2.02 5.41
CA ILE A 115 13.93 -2.40 6.78
C ILE A 115 12.42 -2.61 6.91
N LEU A 116 12.04 -3.73 7.53
CA LEU A 116 10.65 -4.11 7.79
C LEU A 116 10.58 -5.00 9.04
N VAL A 117 9.38 -5.31 9.49
CA VAL A 117 9.17 -6.32 10.53
C VAL A 117 8.98 -7.69 9.87
N ASP A 118 9.89 -8.62 10.15
CA ASP A 118 9.72 -10.03 9.79
C ASP A 118 8.70 -10.66 10.76
N ARG A 119 7.54 -11.04 10.23
CA ARG A 119 6.44 -11.59 11.04
C ARG A 119 6.73 -12.99 11.58
N GLY A 120 7.58 -13.75 10.89
CA GLY A 120 7.98 -15.09 11.34
C GLY A 120 8.88 -15.03 12.57
N GLU A 121 9.83 -14.09 12.58
CA GLU A 121 10.77 -13.87 13.68
C GLU A 121 10.26 -12.88 14.74
N GLY A 122 9.20 -12.09 14.42
CA GLY A 122 8.67 -11.05 15.28
C GLY A 122 9.65 -9.90 15.55
N LYS A 123 10.57 -9.64 14.63
CA LYS A 123 11.67 -8.68 14.80
C LYS A 123 11.85 -7.78 13.59
N PRO A 124 12.33 -6.54 13.78
CA PRO A 124 12.84 -5.74 12.68
C PRO A 124 14.03 -6.44 12.00
N VAL A 125 14.06 -6.37 10.67
CA VAL A 125 15.13 -6.93 9.87
C VAL A 125 15.60 -5.93 8.82
N PHE A 126 16.91 -5.69 8.74
CA PHE A 126 17.51 -5.09 7.57
C PHE A 126 17.71 -6.15 6.48
N MET A 127 17.27 -5.82 5.29
CA MET A 127 17.60 -6.55 4.07
C MET A 127 18.54 -5.69 3.23
N ALA A 128 19.67 -6.24 2.84
CA ALA A 128 20.69 -5.52 2.09
C ALA A 128 21.25 -6.39 0.96
N SER A 129 21.45 -5.81 -0.21
CA SER A 129 22.00 -6.49 -1.38
C SER A 129 22.89 -5.55 -2.20
N ALA A 130 23.98 -6.11 -2.74
CA ALA A 130 24.81 -5.40 -3.72
C ALA A 130 24.11 -5.25 -5.10
N ALA A 131 22.96 -5.90 -5.31
CA ALA A 131 22.12 -5.77 -6.49
C ALA A 131 21.01 -4.74 -6.23
N GLY A 132 21.29 -3.47 -6.51
CA GLY A 132 20.35 -2.37 -6.43
C GLY A 132 19.78 -1.95 -7.78
N GLY A 133 18.81 -1.05 -7.78
CA GLY A 133 18.17 -0.54 -8.99
C GLY A 133 17.28 -1.55 -9.74
N MET A 134 17.07 -2.73 -9.16
CA MET A 134 16.23 -3.79 -9.72
C MET A 134 15.22 -4.29 -8.67
N GLU A 135 14.26 -5.12 -9.11
CA GLU A 135 13.24 -5.67 -8.22
C GLU A 135 13.85 -6.69 -7.27
N ILE A 136 13.77 -6.41 -5.96
CA ILE A 136 14.39 -7.26 -4.93
C ILE A 136 13.69 -8.64 -4.85
N GLU A 137 12.42 -8.72 -5.22
CA GLU A 137 11.65 -9.96 -5.30
C GLU A 137 12.23 -10.92 -6.33
N GLN A 138 12.72 -10.38 -7.46
CA GLN A 138 13.42 -11.18 -8.47
C GLN A 138 14.77 -11.68 -7.91
N VAL A 139 15.53 -10.83 -7.24
CA VAL A 139 16.79 -11.22 -6.58
C VAL A 139 16.52 -12.31 -5.53
N ALA A 140 15.45 -12.17 -4.74
CA ALA A 140 15.07 -13.13 -3.71
C ALA A 140 14.68 -14.50 -4.31
N ALA A 141 14.04 -14.52 -5.48
CA ALA A 141 13.63 -15.74 -6.16
C ALA A 141 14.81 -16.47 -6.86
N GLU A 142 15.69 -15.70 -7.51
CA GLU A 142 16.78 -16.25 -8.33
C GLU A 142 18.07 -16.51 -7.51
N ARG A 143 18.38 -15.63 -6.56
CA ARG A 143 19.61 -15.64 -5.78
C ARG A 143 19.38 -15.18 -4.34
N PRO A 144 18.63 -15.94 -3.51
CA PRO A 144 18.31 -15.56 -2.14
C PRO A 144 19.54 -15.31 -1.26
N GLU A 145 20.65 -15.95 -1.56
CA GLU A 145 21.94 -15.74 -0.88
C GLU A 145 22.58 -14.36 -1.12
N ALA A 146 22.16 -13.66 -2.18
CA ALA A 146 22.60 -12.29 -2.47
C ALA A 146 21.95 -11.24 -1.55
N ILE A 147 20.98 -11.65 -0.72
CA ILE A 147 20.31 -10.78 0.23
C ILE A 147 20.77 -11.10 1.65
N LEU A 148 21.54 -10.20 2.23
CA LEU A 148 21.85 -10.26 3.67
C LEU A 148 20.59 -9.90 4.46
N LYS A 149 20.22 -10.73 5.43
CA LYS A 149 19.23 -10.41 6.48
C LYS A 149 19.99 -10.17 7.79
N GLN A 150 19.79 -9.00 8.38
CA GLN A 150 20.31 -8.66 9.70
C GLN A 150 19.15 -8.34 10.63
N TYR A 151 18.79 -9.30 11.48
CA TYR A 151 17.76 -9.13 12.51
C TYR A 151 18.25 -8.23 13.63
N ILE A 152 17.34 -7.43 14.17
CA ILE A 152 17.62 -6.49 15.25
C ILE A 152 16.75 -6.88 16.44
N ASP A 153 17.35 -7.01 17.60
CA ASP A 153 16.59 -7.19 18.84
C ASP A 153 15.94 -5.86 19.23
N PRO A 154 14.60 -5.80 19.39
CA PRO A 154 13.92 -4.55 19.70
C PRO A 154 14.35 -3.92 21.04
N GLY A 155 14.81 -4.73 22.00
CA GLY A 155 15.26 -4.25 23.30
C GLY A 155 16.65 -3.61 23.28
N MET A 156 17.50 -4.02 22.32
CA MET A 156 18.87 -3.49 22.17
C MET A 156 18.96 -2.43 21.07
N GLY A 157 18.12 -2.52 20.06
CA GLY A 157 18.21 -1.69 18.86
C GLY A 157 19.33 -2.10 17.90
N LEU A 158 19.59 -1.27 16.90
CA LEU A 158 20.67 -1.50 15.93
C LEU A 158 22.01 -1.14 16.53
N GLU A 159 22.83 -2.14 16.77
CA GLU A 159 24.19 -1.96 17.29
C GLU A 159 25.19 -1.60 16.18
N PRO A 160 26.23 -0.78 16.49
CA PRO A 160 27.22 -0.35 15.48
C PRO A 160 27.94 -1.48 14.74
N PHE A 161 28.15 -2.63 15.39
CA PHE A 161 28.77 -3.78 14.73
C PHE A 161 27.85 -4.42 13.69
N GLN A 162 26.53 -4.43 13.92
CA GLN A 162 25.54 -4.92 12.98
C GLN A 162 25.48 -4.00 11.74
N ALA A 163 25.47 -2.68 11.96
CA ALA A 163 25.52 -1.71 10.87
C ALA A 163 26.82 -1.85 10.04
N ARG A 164 27.98 -2.11 10.67
CA ARG A 164 29.23 -2.39 9.95
C ARG A 164 29.15 -3.68 9.14
N LYS A 165 28.53 -4.74 9.69
CA LYS A 165 28.31 -6.00 8.97
C LYS A 165 27.50 -5.78 7.71
N ILE A 166 26.41 -4.97 7.78
CA ILE A 166 25.62 -4.59 6.62
C ILE A 166 26.48 -3.80 5.61
N ALA A 167 27.25 -2.80 6.08
CA ALA A 167 28.10 -2.00 5.21
C ALA A 167 29.13 -2.85 4.44
N PHE A 168 29.78 -3.80 5.11
CA PHE A 168 30.73 -4.72 4.47
C PHE A 168 30.04 -5.67 3.47
N ALA A 169 28.86 -6.18 3.80
CA ALA A 169 28.09 -7.03 2.89
C ALA A 169 27.64 -6.29 1.61
N LEU A 170 27.44 -4.98 1.71
CA LEU A 170 27.17 -4.10 0.57
C LEU A 170 28.44 -3.75 -0.24
N GLY A 171 29.62 -4.26 0.17
CA GLY A 171 30.90 -3.99 -0.48
C GLY A 171 31.41 -2.56 -0.24
N LEU A 172 30.97 -1.92 0.85
CA LEU A 172 31.49 -0.63 1.28
C LEU A 172 32.80 -0.84 2.05
N SER A 173 33.76 0.05 1.86
CA SER A 173 35.07 -0.07 2.48
C SER A 173 35.69 1.30 2.82
N GLY A 174 36.76 1.29 3.62
CA GLY A 174 37.52 2.49 3.95
C GLY A 174 36.64 3.62 4.53
N ALA A 175 36.71 4.79 3.90
CA ALA A 175 36.02 5.99 4.35
C ALA A 175 34.48 5.90 4.27
N GLN A 176 33.92 4.96 3.52
CA GLN A 176 32.45 4.80 3.36
C GLN A 176 31.78 4.11 4.56
N VAL A 177 32.53 3.31 5.35
CA VAL A 177 31.94 2.47 6.41
C VAL A 177 31.30 3.30 7.52
N ASN A 178 31.99 4.31 8.06
CA ASN A 178 31.43 5.13 9.13
C ASN A 178 30.23 5.98 8.69
N PRO A 179 30.24 6.64 7.51
CA PRO A 179 29.02 7.25 6.96
C PRO A 179 27.86 6.25 6.80
N ALA A 180 28.12 5.02 6.36
CA ALA A 180 27.11 3.98 6.24
C ALA A 180 26.52 3.57 7.60
N VAL A 181 27.37 3.42 8.64
CA VAL A 181 26.88 3.15 10.00
C VAL A 181 25.95 4.27 10.48
N LYS A 182 26.33 5.53 10.28
CA LYS A 182 25.49 6.68 10.62
C LYS A 182 24.17 6.66 9.85
N PHE A 183 24.23 6.39 8.54
CA PHE A 183 23.06 6.29 7.67
C PHE A 183 22.09 5.20 8.15
N LEU A 184 22.59 3.97 8.39
CA LEU A 184 21.79 2.84 8.86
C LEU A 184 21.17 3.10 10.24
N THR A 185 21.92 3.71 11.17
CA THR A 185 21.39 4.10 12.47
C THR A 185 20.28 5.14 12.35
N SER A 186 20.46 6.14 11.49
CA SER A 186 19.44 7.16 11.20
C SER A 186 18.20 6.54 10.56
N LEU A 187 18.37 5.61 9.62
CA LEU A 187 17.27 4.89 8.97
C LEU A 187 16.48 4.04 9.95
N TYR A 188 17.18 3.33 10.84
CA TYR A 188 16.55 2.54 11.90
C TYR A 188 15.73 3.40 12.86
N ARG A 189 16.26 4.56 13.26
CA ARG A 189 15.55 5.52 14.08
C ARG A 189 14.30 6.05 13.37
N ALA A 190 14.42 6.42 12.08
CA ALA A 190 13.27 6.85 11.28
C ALA A 190 12.20 5.75 11.25
N PHE A 191 12.58 4.49 11.02
CA PHE A 191 11.68 3.37 10.99
C PHE A 191 10.91 3.19 12.30
N LEU A 192 11.60 3.22 13.45
CA LEU A 192 10.98 3.02 14.77
C LEU A 192 10.14 4.23 15.20
N GLU A 193 10.72 5.43 15.14
CA GLU A 193 10.10 6.63 15.69
C GLU A 193 8.88 7.12 14.89
N THR A 194 8.71 6.61 13.66
CA THR A 194 7.54 6.92 12.80
C THR A 194 6.55 5.77 12.70
N ASP A 195 6.76 4.66 13.41
CA ASP A 195 5.97 3.43 13.25
C ASP A 195 5.86 2.98 11.79
N ALA A 196 6.95 3.09 11.05
CA ALA A 196 6.99 2.59 9.70
C ALA A 196 6.90 1.06 9.69
N SER A 197 6.09 0.51 8.80
CA SER A 197 6.00 -0.93 8.55
C SER A 197 7.00 -1.41 7.48
N LEU A 198 7.45 -0.48 6.64
CA LEU A 198 8.47 -0.68 5.61
C LEU A 198 9.18 0.64 5.35
N VAL A 199 10.50 0.60 5.29
CA VAL A 199 11.33 1.63 4.63
C VAL A 199 12.23 0.93 3.63
N GLU A 200 12.12 1.27 2.36
CA GLU A 200 12.89 0.69 1.27
C GLU A 200 13.64 1.79 0.52
N ILE A 201 14.92 1.59 0.34
CA ILE A 201 15.82 2.47 -0.40
C ILE A 201 16.34 1.67 -1.61
N ASN A 202 15.81 1.96 -2.79
CA ASN A 202 16.16 1.23 -3.99
C ASN A 202 16.18 2.13 -5.24
N PRO A 203 17.38 2.66 -5.62
CA PRO A 203 18.67 2.30 -5.07
C PRO A 203 19.13 3.13 -3.85
N PHE A 204 19.86 2.48 -2.96
CA PHE A 204 20.83 3.08 -2.08
C PHE A 204 22.15 3.20 -2.86
N ILE A 205 22.74 4.37 -2.94
CA ILE A 205 23.87 4.60 -3.83
C ILE A 205 25.14 5.04 -3.12
N THR A 206 26.27 4.68 -3.72
CA THR A 206 27.55 5.37 -3.51
C THR A 206 27.84 6.27 -4.71
N THR A 207 28.51 7.39 -4.45
CA THR A 207 28.96 8.32 -5.49
C THR A 207 30.46 8.20 -5.69
N THR A 208 30.96 8.62 -6.87
CA THR A 208 32.39 8.57 -7.20
C THR A 208 33.29 9.38 -6.26
N ASP A 209 32.72 10.35 -5.52
CA ASP A 209 33.39 11.10 -4.45
C ASP A 209 33.24 10.45 -3.05
N GLY A 210 32.71 9.22 -2.99
CA GLY A 210 32.61 8.40 -1.79
C GLY A 210 31.44 8.71 -0.86
N ARG A 211 30.53 9.63 -1.22
CA ARG A 211 29.31 9.90 -0.44
C ARG A 211 28.27 8.79 -0.66
N ILE A 212 27.28 8.74 0.23
CA ILE A 212 26.19 7.78 0.18
C ILE A 212 24.83 8.49 0.27
N PHE A 213 23.82 7.99 -0.47
CA PHE A 213 22.51 8.60 -0.54
C PHE A 213 21.39 7.57 -0.65
N ALA A 214 20.20 7.93 -0.14
CA ALA A 214 18.94 7.32 -0.54
C ALA A 214 18.47 8.00 -1.84
N LEU A 215 18.69 7.36 -2.98
CA LEU A 215 18.32 7.94 -4.29
C LEU A 215 16.83 7.79 -4.58
N ASP A 216 16.22 6.72 -4.11
CA ASP A 216 14.76 6.54 -4.06
C ASP A 216 14.37 6.07 -2.66
N ALA A 217 13.15 6.39 -2.23
CA ALA A 217 12.66 6.02 -0.91
C ALA A 217 11.17 5.67 -0.99
N LYS A 218 10.84 4.51 -0.45
CA LYS A 218 9.46 4.07 -0.25
C LYS A 218 9.23 3.84 1.24
N MET A 219 8.24 4.51 1.79
CA MET A 219 7.86 4.38 3.19
C MET A 219 6.40 4.01 3.30
N ASN A 220 6.13 2.99 4.13
CA ASN A 220 4.78 2.62 4.55
C ASN A 220 4.72 2.69 6.07
N PHE A 221 3.59 3.08 6.60
CA PHE A 221 3.35 3.22 8.04
C PHE A 221 2.29 2.24 8.52
N ASP A 222 2.34 1.91 9.80
CA ASP A 222 1.28 1.16 10.46
C ASP A 222 0.06 2.06 10.64
N ASP A 223 -1.06 1.70 10.00
CA ASP A 223 -2.30 2.46 10.10
C ASP A 223 -2.82 2.54 11.53
N ASN A 224 -2.55 1.52 12.36
CA ASN A 224 -2.94 1.50 13.75
C ASN A 224 -2.16 2.48 14.63
N ALA A 225 -1.02 2.99 14.15
CA ALA A 225 -0.19 3.95 14.86
C ALA A 225 -0.42 5.42 14.43
N LEU A 226 -1.16 5.66 13.35
CA LEU A 226 -1.35 7.01 12.79
C LEU A 226 -2.02 8.00 13.74
N PHE A 227 -2.75 7.52 14.75
CA PHE A 227 -3.36 8.38 15.76
C PHE A 227 -2.31 9.18 16.56
N ARG A 228 -1.09 8.67 16.70
CA ARG A 228 0.03 9.34 17.39
C ARG A 228 0.99 10.07 16.43
N HIS A 229 0.75 9.99 15.12
CA HIS A 229 1.52 10.65 14.06
C HIS A 229 0.61 11.49 13.16
N PRO A 230 0.00 12.58 13.67
CA PRO A 230 -0.93 13.41 12.89
C PRO A 230 -0.24 14.05 11.67
N ASP A 231 1.04 14.45 11.78
CA ASP A 231 1.83 15.01 10.70
C ASP A 231 2.06 14.00 9.56
N ILE A 232 2.23 12.71 9.88
CA ILE A 232 2.35 11.64 8.88
C ILE A 232 0.98 11.31 8.29
N ARG A 233 -0.07 11.21 9.10
CA ARG A 233 -1.43 10.95 8.63
C ARG A 233 -1.88 11.98 7.60
N ASP A 234 -1.52 13.24 7.78
CA ASP A 234 -1.89 14.35 6.89
C ASP A 234 -1.14 14.31 5.55
N LEU A 235 -0.13 13.42 5.39
CA LEU A 235 0.54 13.14 4.11
C LEU A 235 -0.22 12.17 3.21
N ARG A 236 -1.34 11.61 3.68
CA ARG A 236 -2.16 10.65 2.91
C ARG A 236 -2.65 11.27 1.60
N ASP A 237 -2.43 10.57 0.50
CA ASP A 237 -2.97 10.95 -0.81
C ASP A 237 -4.10 10.00 -1.23
N ILE A 238 -5.33 10.41 -0.95
CA ILE A 238 -6.53 9.64 -1.30
C ILE A 238 -6.71 9.42 -2.81
N THR A 239 -6.05 10.22 -3.66
CA THR A 239 -6.14 10.06 -5.13
C THR A 239 -5.31 8.89 -5.65
N GLU A 240 -4.42 8.34 -4.82
CA GLU A 240 -3.61 7.16 -5.10
C GLU A 240 -4.24 5.86 -4.55
N GLU A 241 -5.30 5.97 -3.76
CA GLU A 241 -5.99 4.82 -3.17
C GLU A 241 -7.16 4.33 -4.06
N ASP A 242 -7.69 3.15 -3.76
CA ASP A 242 -8.92 2.70 -4.41
C ASP A 242 -10.12 3.51 -3.89
N PRO A 243 -11.00 4.02 -4.77
CA PRO A 243 -12.14 4.84 -4.35
C PRO A 243 -13.08 4.13 -3.37
N LEU A 244 -13.25 2.80 -3.49
CA LEU A 244 -14.08 2.02 -2.57
C LEU A 244 -13.43 1.84 -1.20
N GLU A 245 -12.09 1.69 -1.15
CA GLU A 245 -11.33 1.66 0.11
C GLU A 245 -11.40 3.03 0.81
N VAL A 246 -11.30 4.12 0.06
CA VAL A 246 -11.46 5.49 0.58
C VAL A 246 -12.87 5.69 1.13
N GLU A 247 -13.92 5.26 0.41
CA GLU A 247 -15.30 5.38 0.88
C GLU A 247 -15.52 4.55 2.16
N ALA A 248 -15.05 3.30 2.19
CA ALA A 248 -15.14 2.43 3.35
C ALA A 248 -14.47 3.04 4.60
N SER A 249 -13.34 3.72 4.41
CA SER A 249 -12.62 4.37 5.52
C SER A 249 -13.42 5.47 6.21
N LYS A 250 -14.33 6.16 5.49
CA LYS A 250 -15.21 7.19 6.06
C LYS A 250 -16.23 6.61 7.05
N HIS A 251 -16.58 5.35 6.87
CA HIS A 251 -17.55 4.62 7.71
C HIS A 251 -16.89 3.68 8.72
N SER A 252 -15.57 3.78 8.90
CA SER A 252 -14.78 2.92 9.80
C SER A 252 -14.92 1.43 9.45
N LEU A 253 -15.00 1.11 8.15
CA LEU A 253 -15.08 -0.24 7.61
C LEU A 253 -13.72 -0.70 7.10
N ASN A 254 -13.39 -1.97 7.35
CA ASN A 254 -12.19 -2.60 6.80
C ASN A 254 -12.53 -3.22 5.43
N TYR A 255 -12.23 -2.51 4.36
CA TYR A 255 -12.44 -2.95 2.98
C TYR A 255 -11.12 -3.03 2.22
N ILE A 256 -10.91 -4.11 1.48
CA ILE A 256 -9.79 -4.26 0.54
C ILE A 256 -10.37 -4.79 -0.77
N LYS A 257 -10.14 -4.09 -1.87
CA LYS A 257 -10.55 -4.52 -3.19
C LYS A 257 -9.67 -5.65 -3.72
N LEU A 258 -10.30 -6.64 -4.36
CA LEU A 258 -9.65 -7.76 -5.05
C LEU A 258 -10.19 -7.87 -6.49
N ASP A 259 -9.59 -8.78 -7.27
CA ASP A 259 -9.89 -8.89 -8.71
C ASP A 259 -11.03 -9.87 -9.05
N GLY A 260 -11.79 -10.32 -8.05
CA GLY A 260 -12.84 -11.32 -8.25
C GLY A 260 -14.20 -10.74 -8.63
N ASN A 261 -15.21 -11.63 -8.61
CA ASN A 261 -16.59 -11.30 -8.96
C ASN A 261 -17.63 -11.73 -7.89
N VAL A 262 -17.18 -12.32 -6.78
CA VAL A 262 -18.03 -12.63 -5.64
C VAL A 262 -17.77 -11.64 -4.53
N GLY A 263 -18.72 -10.75 -4.28
CA GLY A 263 -18.67 -9.80 -3.18
C GLY A 263 -18.84 -10.51 -1.84
N CYS A 264 -18.04 -10.12 -0.84
CA CYS A 264 -18.04 -10.72 0.49
C CYS A 264 -18.34 -9.67 1.56
N MET A 265 -19.29 -9.92 2.46
CA MET A 265 -19.52 -9.14 3.67
C MET A 265 -19.55 -10.08 4.87
N VAL A 266 -18.68 -9.83 5.83
CA VAL A 266 -18.45 -10.73 6.96
C VAL A 266 -18.22 -9.92 8.24
N ASN A 267 -18.46 -10.49 9.39
CA ASN A 267 -18.07 -9.90 10.68
C ASN A 267 -16.92 -10.68 11.30
N GLY A 268 -15.77 -10.04 11.34
CA GLY A 268 -14.53 -10.59 11.88
C GLY A 268 -13.55 -11.05 10.80
N ALA A 269 -12.31 -10.58 10.88
CA ALA A 269 -11.27 -10.78 9.87
C ALA A 269 -10.96 -12.27 9.59
N GLY A 270 -10.94 -13.10 10.64
CA GLY A 270 -10.71 -14.55 10.49
C GLY A 270 -11.81 -15.24 9.69
N LEU A 271 -13.09 -14.90 9.96
CA LEU A 271 -14.23 -15.42 9.20
C LEU A 271 -14.21 -14.90 7.77
N ALA A 272 -13.80 -13.64 7.55
CA ALA A 272 -13.67 -13.07 6.21
C ALA A 272 -12.62 -13.82 5.37
N MET A 273 -11.43 -14.09 5.92
CA MET A 273 -10.40 -14.89 5.23
C MET A 273 -10.90 -16.30 4.91
N SER A 274 -11.51 -17.00 5.88
CA SER A 274 -12.07 -18.35 5.67
C SER A 274 -13.19 -18.35 4.63
N THR A 275 -14.00 -17.28 4.57
CA THR A 275 -15.05 -17.11 3.56
C THR A 275 -14.46 -16.96 2.16
N MET A 276 -13.41 -16.14 2.01
CA MET A 276 -12.70 -16.00 0.74
C MET A 276 -12.05 -17.31 0.30
N ASP A 277 -11.45 -18.06 1.22
CA ASP A 277 -10.82 -19.34 0.91
C ASP A 277 -11.85 -20.37 0.43
N ILE A 278 -13.00 -20.49 1.10
CA ILE A 278 -14.02 -21.47 0.69
C ILE A 278 -14.66 -21.10 -0.66
N ILE A 279 -14.81 -19.81 -0.98
CA ILE A 279 -15.23 -19.35 -2.31
C ILE A 279 -14.23 -19.80 -3.36
N LYS A 280 -12.92 -19.64 -3.10
CA LYS A 280 -11.86 -20.13 -4.02
C LYS A 280 -11.90 -21.65 -4.18
N CYS A 281 -12.06 -22.41 -3.10
CA CYS A 281 -12.22 -23.86 -3.14
C CYS A 281 -13.44 -24.31 -3.96
N ALA A 282 -14.53 -23.52 -3.95
CA ALA A 282 -15.71 -23.76 -4.79
C ALA A 282 -15.52 -23.29 -6.26
N GLY A 283 -14.36 -22.80 -6.63
CA GLY A 283 -14.01 -22.34 -7.98
C GLY A 283 -14.52 -20.94 -8.32
N GLY A 284 -14.82 -20.12 -7.32
CA GLY A 284 -15.13 -18.69 -7.45
C GLY A 284 -13.92 -17.80 -7.16
N MET A 285 -14.09 -16.50 -7.36
CA MET A 285 -13.05 -15.50 -7.08
C MET A 285 -13.64 -14.38 -6.20
N PRO A 286 -13.12 -14.17 -4.96
CA PRO A 286 -13.56 -13.07 -4.11
C PRO A 286 -13.24 -11.71 -4.74
N ALA A 287 -14.22 -10.79 -4.73
CA ALA A 287 -14.06 -9.42 -5.23
C ALA A 287 -13.48 -8.46 -4.19
N ASN A 288 -13.58 -8.82 -2.92
CA ASN A 288 -13.12 -7.97 -1.82
C ASN A 288 -12.94 -8.76 -0.52
N PHE A 289 -12.14 -8.19 0.37
CA PHE A 289 -12.24 -8.41 1.81
C PHE A 289 -13.13 -7.31 2.40
N LEU A 290 -14.11 -7.65 3.22
CA LEU A 290 -14.92 -6.67 3.95
C LEU A 290 -15.31 -7.24 5.30
N ASP A 291 -14.77 -6.64 6.35
CA ASP A 291 -15.11 -6.93 7.75
C ASP A 291 -15.88 -5.74 8.32
N VAL A 292 -17.15 -5.96 8.64
CA VAL A 292 -18.00 -4.94 9.28
C VAL A 292 -17.75 -4.82 10.79
N GLY A 293 -16.97 -5.74 11.37
CA GLY A 293 -16.69 -5.77 12.80
C GLY A 293 -17.82 -6.41 13.63
N GLY A 294 -17.46 -6.78 14.87
CA GLY A 294 -18.38 -7.45 15.79
C GLY A 294 -19.43 -6.55 16.43
N GLY A 295 -19.30 -5.24 16.33
CA GLY A 295 -20.21 -4.24 16.95
C GLY A 295 -20.88 -3.32 15.95
N ALA A 296 -20.95 -3.69 14.66
CA ALA A 296 -21.49 -2.84 13.62
C ALA A 296 -22.96 -2.44 13.86
N SER A 297 -23.29 -1.17 13.65
CA SER A 297 -24.67 -0.67 13.61
C SER A 297 -25.35 -1.04 12.30
N ALA A 298 -26.69 -0.96 12.28
CA ALA A 298 -27.46 -1.16 11.02
C ALA A 298 -27.01 -0.19 9.91
N GLU A 299 -26.68 1.05 10.26
CA GLU A 299 -26.16 2.05 9.33
C GLU A 299 -24.81 1.65 8.75
N GLN A 300 -23.88 1.17 9.57
CA GLN A 300 -22.58 0.67 9.09
C GLN A 300 -22.75 -0.53 8.16
N VAL A 301 -23.67 -1.45 8.48
CA VAL A 301 -24.00 -2.59 7.62
C VAL A 301 -24.58 -2.13 6.29
N ALA A 302 -25.48 -1.14 6.30
CA ALA A 302 -26.05 -0.57 5.08
C ALA A 302 -24.97 0.07 4.21
N ASN A 303 -24.10 0.90 4.79
CA ASN A 303 -22.99 1.53 4.08
C ASN A 303 -22.01 0.50 3.51
N ALA A 304 -21.66 -0.53 4.29
CA ALA A 304 -20.81 -1.63 3.84
C ALA A 304 -21.41 -2.34 2.61
N PHE A 305 -22.70 -2.57 2.64
CA PHE A 305 -23.41 -3.22 1.55
C PHE A 305 -23.51 -2.32 0.30
N GLU A 306 -23.79 -1.02 0.45
CA GLU A 306 -23.78 -0.05 -0.65
C GLU A 306 -22.40 0.03 -1.33
N ILE A 307 -21.31 0.05 -0.55
CA ILE A 307 -19.94 0.06 -1.07
C ILE A 307 -19.68 -1.21 -1.91
N LEU A 308 -20.04 -2.37 -1.38
CA LEU A 308 -19.87 -3.64 -2.06
C LEU A 308 -20.62 -3.72 -3.38
N LEU A 309 -21.86 -3.19 -3.43
CA LEU A 309 -22.67 -3.12 -4.64
C LEU A 309 -22.18 -2.10 -5.68
N SER A 310 -21.37 -1.14 -5.25
CA SER A 310 -20.77 -0.14 -6.14
C SER A 310 -19.63 -0.72 -6.98
N ASP A 311 -19.09 -1.90 -6.62
CA ASP A 311 -18.08 -2.59 -7.43
C ASP A 311 -18.72 -3.26 -8.65
N LYS A 312 -18.41 -2.73 -9.82
CA LYS A 312 -18.95 -3.21 -11.11
C LYS A 312 -18.52 -4.63 -11.48
N ASN A 313 -17.51 -5.16 -10.81
CA ASN A 313 -17.04 -6.54 -11.04
C ASN A 313 -17.89 -7.56 -10.28
N VAL A 314 -18.59 -7.14 -9.23
CA VAL A 314 -19.41 -8.02 -8.41
C VAL A 314 -20.60 -8.52 -9.21
N ARG A 315 -20.79 -9.84 -9.24
CA ARG A 315 -21.88 -10.54 -9.92
C ARG A 315 -22.85 -11.23 -8.95
N ALA A 316 -22.35 -11.61 -7.78
CA ALA A 316 -23.15 -12.17 -6.69
C ALA A 316 -22.50 -11.79 -5.35
N VAL A 317 -23.29 -11.76 -4.29
CA VAL A 317 -22.84 -11.36 -2.95
C VAL A 317 -23.03 -12.53 -1.97
N LEU A 318 -22.01 -12.80 -1.17
CA LEU A 318 -22.10 -13.66 0.00
C LEU A 318 -22.00 -12.83 1.28
N ILE A 319 -23.08 -12.85 2.07
CA ILE A 319 -23.10 -12.32 3.43
C ILE A 319 -22.96 -13.48 4.39
N ASN A 320 -21.83 -13.59 5.08
CA ASN A 320 -21.53 -14.67 6.01
C ASN A 320 -21.30 -14.10 7.42
N ILE A 321 -22.26 -14.26 8.28
CA ILE A 321 -22.27 -13.70 9.63
C ILE A 321 -22.33 -14.78 10.69
N PHE A 322 -21.42 -14.67 11.65
CA PHE A 322 -21.51 -15.39 12.91
C PHE A 322 -21.82 -14.39 14.02
N GLY A 323 -23.08 -14.32 14.42
CA GLY A 323 -23.56 -13.35 15.40
C GLY A 323 -23.18 -13.72 16.84
N GLY A 324 -22.10 -13.09 17.30
CA GLY A 324 -21.80 -12.99 18.73
C GLY A 324 -22.33 -11.67 19.28
N ILE A 325 -21.48 -10.63 19.23
CA ILE A 325 -21.85 -9.25 19.63
C ILE A 325 -22.76 -8.62 18.57
N LEU A 326 -22.41 -8.76 17.26
CA LEU A 326 -23.28 -8.35 16.17
C LEU A 326 -24.51 -9.26 16.14
N ARG A 327 -25.68 -8.70 16.30
CA ARG A 327 -26.97 -9.41 16.27
C ARG A 327 -27.43 -9.56 14.82
N VAL A 328 -27.96 -10.73 14.48
CA VAL A 328 -28.41 -11.02 13.12
C VAL A 328 -29.64 -10.21 12.72
N ASP A 329 -30.50 -9.85 13.64
CA ASP A 329 -31.64 -8.94 13.40
C ASP A 329 -31.18 -7.51 13.01
N THR A 330 -30.13 -6.99 13.67
CA THR A 330 -29.51 -5.69 13.32
C THR A 330 -28.91 -5.71 11.92
N LEU A 331 -28.18 -6.78 11.60
CA LEU A 331 -27.63 -6.99 10.28
C LEU A 331 -28.75 -7.06 9.20
N ALA A 332 -29.77 -7.90 9.44
CA ALA A 332 -30.87 -8.09 8.51
C ALA A 332 -31.58 -6.75 8.20
N THR A 333 -31.78 -5.91 9.23
CA THR A 333 -32.36 -4.58 9.06
C THR A 333 -31.49 -3.71 8.14
N GLY A 334 -30.19 -3.61 8.40
CA GLY A 334 -29.27 -2.81 7.58
C GLY A 334 -29.21 -3.30 6.12
N VAL A 335 -29.15 -4.62 5.91
CA VAL A 335 -29.15 -5.22 4.55
C VAL A 335 -30.45 -4.91 3.81
N VAL A 336 -31.60 -5.04 4.47
CA VAL A 336 -32.92 -4.76 3.86
C VAL A 336 -33.06 -3.28 3.52
N GLU A 337 -32.62 -2.37 4.39
CA GLU A 337 -32.63 -0.92 4.14
C GLU A 337 -31.79 -0.56 2.92
N ALA A 338 -30.55 -1.03 2.86
CA ALA A 338 -29.68 -0.79 1.73
C ALA A 338 -30.22 -1.41 0.43
N ALA A 339 -30.75 -2.63 0.51
CA ALA A 339 -31.31 -3.33 -0.64
C ALA A 339 -32.52 -2.60 -1.24
N LYS A 340 -33.40 -2.04 -0.40
CA LYS A 340 -34.56 -1.23 -0.86
C LYS A 340 -34.10 0.08 -1.47
N LYS A 341 -33.09 0.73 -0.93
CA LYS A 341 -32.56 2.01 -1.41
C LYS A 341 -31.89 1.90 -2.77
N THR A 342 -31.16 0.79 -3.02
CA THR A 342 -30.31 0.62 -4.20
C THR A 342 -30.98 -0.17 -5.35
N HIS A 343 -32.21 -0.64 -5.19
CA HIS A 343 -32.95 -1.44 -6.18
C HIS A 343 -32.12 -2.62 -6.74
N ILE A 344 -31.55 -3.42 -5.84
CA ILE A 344 -30.60 -4.50 -6.16
C ILE A 344 -31.19 -5.54 -7.08
N GLN A 345 -30.40 -5.88 -8.11
CA GLN A 345 -30.69 -7.01 -9.02
C GLN A 345 -29.70 -8.18 -8.87
N LEU A 346 -28.62 -8.00 -8.07
CA LEU A 346 -27.61 -9.04 -7.89
C LEU A 346 -28.12 -10.15 -6.96
N PRO A 347 -27.80 -11.43 -7.25
CA PRO A 347 -28.06 -12.55 -6.35
C PRO A 347 -27.33 -12.34 -5.01
N ILE A 348 -28.05 -12.54 -3.91
CA ILE A 348 -27.49 -12.43 -2.55
C ILE A 348 -27.71 -13.76 -1.83
N VAL A 349 -26.62 -14.36 -1.40
CA VAL A 349 -26.59 -15.55 -0.56
C VAL A 349 -26.25 -15.15 0.87
N LEU A 350 -27.04 -15.61 1.84
CA LEU A 350 -26.81 -15.32 3.24
C LEU A 350 -26.59 -16.62 4.02
N ARG A 351 -25.52 -16.66 4.79
CA ARG A 351 -25.32 -17.66 5.85
C ARG A 351 -25.27 -16.91 7.18
N LEU A 352 -26.21 -17.23 8.04
CA LEU A 352 -26.46 -16.51 9.28
C LEU A 352 -26.49 -17.48 10.44
N GLU A 353 -25.62 -17.27 11.44
CA GLU A 353 -25.58 -18.02 12.69
C GLU A 353 -25.40 -17.08 13.88
N GLY A 354 -25.80 -17.51 15.07
CA GLY A 354 -25.58 -16.80 16.34
C GLY A 354 -26.82 -16.11 16.88
N THR A 355 -26.63 -14.94 17.52
CA THR A 355 -27.68 -14.25 18.30
C THR A 355 -28.77 -13.70 17.40
N ASN A 356 -30.04 -13.97 17.72
CA ASN A 356 -31.25 -13.50 17.02
C ASN A 356 -31.36 -13.96 15.55
N VAL A 357 -30.87 -15.16 15.22
CA VAL A 357 -30.92 -15.70 13.85
C VAL A 357 -32.34 -15.81 13.33
N GLU A 358 -33.27 -16.33 14.13
CA GLU A 358 -34.67 -16.53 13.68
C GLU A 358 -35.37 -15.22 13.39
N GLU A 359 -35.17 -14.19 14.24
CA GLU A 359 -35.71 -12.86 14.00
C GLU A 359 -35.08 -12.22 12.74
N GLY A 360 -33.77 -12.36 12.55
CA GLY A 360 -33.10 -11.88 11.35
C GLY A 360 -33.62 -12.55 10.07
N LYS A 361 -33.78 -13.88 10.08
CA LYS A 361 -34.38 -14.63 8.96
C LYS A 361 -35.80 -14.18 8.67
N LYS A 362 -36.59 -13.88 9.70
CA LYS A 362 -37.95 -13.36 9.56
C LYS A 362 -37.94 -11.99 8.88
N ILE A 363 -37.11 -11.04 9.33
CA ILE A 363 -36.93 -9.72 8.72
C ILE A 363 -36.60 -9.84 7.23
N LEU A 364 -35.64 -10.72 6.89
CA LEU A 364 -35.25 -10.96 5.48
C LEU A 364 -36.42 -11.53 4.66
N LYS A 365 -37.16 -12.50 5.18
CA LYS A 365 -38.29 -13.10 4.49
C LYS A 365 -39.44 -12.12 4.28
N GLU A 366 -39.78 -11.32 5.29
CA GLU A 366 -40.83 -10.31 5.24
C GLU A 366 -40.49 -9.09 4.36
N SER A 367 -39.20 -8.90 4.03
CA SER A 367 -38.73 -7.82 3.18
C SER A 367 -39.28 -7.87 1.73
N GLY A 368 -39.67 -9.05 1.26
CA GLY A 368 -40.09 -9.31 -0.12
C GLY A 368 -38.94 -9.34 -1.14
N LEU A 369 -37.70 -9.28 -0.67
CA LEU A 369 -36.49 -9.36 -1.50
C LEU A 369 -36.08 -10.83 -1.72
N ASN A 370 -35.48 -11.11 -2.86
CA ASN A 370 -35.07 -12.47 -3.23
C ASN A 370 -33.69 -12.81 -2.65
N PHE A 371 -33.67 -13.29 -1.40
CA PHE A 371 -32.47 -13.76 -0.74
C PHE A 371 -32.38 -15.28 -0.74
N THR A 372 -31.19 -15.83 -1.01
CA THR A 372 -30.92 -17.26 -0.90
C THR A 372 -30.26 -17.55 0.46
N ILE A 373 -30.92 -18.34 1.30
CA ILE A 373 -30.34 -18.75 2.58
C ILE A 373 -29.49 -20.00 2.41
N ALA A 374 -28.32 -19.99 3.02
CA ALA A 374 -27.40 -21.12 3.11
C ALA A 374 -27.26 -21.63 4.55
N GLU A 375 -27.08 -22.93 4.72
CA GLU A 375 -27.00 -23.54 6.04
C GLU A 375 -25.55 -23.71 6.52
N THR A 376 -24.63 -24.06 5.62
CA THR A 376 -23.21 -24.24 5.93
C THR A 376 -22.34 -23.31 5.10
N MET A 377 -21.07 -23.14 5.51
CA MET A 377 -20.11 -22.35 4.72
C MET A 377 -19.90 -22.92 3.32
N LYS A 378 -19.86 -24.24 3.20
CA LYS A 378 -19.73 -24.91 1.90
C LYS A 378 -20.96 -24.68 1.03
N ASP A 379 -22.16 -24.85 1.56
CA ASP A 379 -23.42 -24.58 0.87
C ASP A 379 -23.50 -23.12 0.40
N ALA A 380 -23.06 -22.18 1.24
CA ALA A 380 -23.00 -20.76 0.91
C ALA A 380 -22.05 -20.47 -0.26
N ALA A 381 -20.85 -21.06 -0.23
CA ALA A 381 -19.88 -20.90 -1.30
C ALA A 381 -20.37 -21.50 -2.62
N ASP A 382 -20.90 -22.74 -2.59
CA ASP A 382 -21.42 -23.41 -3.78
C ASP A 382 -22.57 -22.60 -4.41
N LYS A 383 -23.52 -22.10 -3.60
CA LYS A 383 -24.64 -21.26 -4.06
C LYS A 383 -24.19 -19.92 -4.65
N VAL A 384 -23.31 -19.19 -3.98
CA VAL A 384 -22.87 -17.86 -4.46
C VAL A 384 -22.01 -17.98 -5.71
N VAL A 385 -21.17 -19.02 -5.82
CA VAL A 385 -20.35 -19.25 -7.02
C VAL A 385 -21.21 -19.65 -8.20
N ALA A 386 -22.24 -20.49 -8.00
CA ALA A 386 -23.21 -20.82 -9.04
C ALA A 386 -23.95 -19.54 -9.51
N ALA A 387 -24.41 -18.71 -8.58
CA ALA A 387 -25.10 -17.46 -8.89
C ALA A 387 -24.20 -16.42 -9.60
N ALA A 388 -22.90 -16.38 -9.33
CA ALA A 388 -21.95 -15.46 -9.98
C ALA A 388 -21.57 -15.89 -11.42
N ARG A 389 -21.90 -17.13 -11.83
CA ARG A 389 -21.65 -17.67 -13.17
C ARG A 389 -22.86 -17.51 -14.12
N SER A 390 -24.05 -17.33 -13.56
CA SER A 390 -25.29 -17.07 -14.31
C SER A 390 -25.37 -15.62 -14.76
#